data_5bdce707e8509da07efdb8a44fd0056d
#
_entry.id   5bdce707e8509da07efdb8a44fd0056d
#
_cell.length_a   1.000
_cell.length_b   1.000
_cell.length_c   1.000
_cell.angle_alpha   90.00
_cell.angle_beta   90.00
_cell.angle_gamma   90.00
#
_symmetry.space_group_name_H-M   'P 1'
#
loop_
_entity.id
_entity.type
_entity.pdbx_description
1 polymer ?
#
loop_
_entity_poly.entity_id
_entity_poly.type
_entity_poly.pdbx_seq_one_letter_code
_entity_poly.pdbx_strand_id
1 'polypeptide(L)'
;MVRDLNTPPPQIVQIPGPAGLIAGTFEMPDLTSLPDNRPKGAMLLLHPHPQHGGTRKNNVVRHAALGALEAGWAALRIDFRGAGDSEGVYDEGEGEMADAAAALDW
;
A
#
# COMPACT_ATOMS: atom_id res chain seq x y z
N MET A 1 6.52 -14.88 -8.49
CA MET A 1 6.76 -14.90 -7.04
C MET A 1 5.53 -15.45 -6.34
N VAL A 2 5.69 -16.49 -5.57
CA VAL A 2 4.59 -17.18 -4.90
C VAL A 2 4.61 -16.84 -3.42
N ARG A 3 3.43 -16.56 -2.84
CA ARG A 3 3.31 -16.27 -1.41
C ARG A 3 3.57 -17.54 -0.60
N ASP A 4 4.38 -17.42 0.44
CA ASP A 4 4.67 -18.49 1.38
C ASP A 4 3.39 -18.89 2.14
N LEU A 5 3.29 -20.15 2.54
CA LEU A 5 2.16 -20.63 3.35
C LEU A 5 2.05 -19.92 4.71
N ASN A 6 3.17 -19.43 5.25
CA ASN A 6 3.20 -18.70 6.52
C ASN A 6 3.00 -17.20 6.34
N THR A 7 2.86 -16.71 5.12
CA THR A 7 2.59 -15.31 4.86
C THR A 7 1.10 -15.07 4.98
N PRO A 8 0.65 -14.14 5.85
CA PRO A 8 -0.77 -13.84 5.98
C PRO A 8 -1.36 -13.32 4.65
N PRO A 9 -2.66 -13.54 4.41
CA PRO A 9 -3.30 -12.98 3.21
C PRO A 9 -3.32 -11.45 3.28
N PRO A 10 -3.33 -10.76 2.12
CA PRO A 10 -3.48 -9.32 2.08
C PRO A 10 -4.79 -8.86 2.73
N GLN A 11 -4.74 -7.71 3.40
CA GLN A 11 -5.93 -7.10 3.98
C GLN A 11 -6.31 -5.85 3.19
N ILE A 12 -7.57 -5.75 2.80
CA ILE A 12 -8.10 -4.53 2.21
C ILE A 12 -8.45 -3.58 3.35
N VAL A 13 -7.91 -2.37 3.30
CA VAL A 13 -8.11 -1.38 4.36
C VAL A 13 -8.67 -0.09 3.77
N GLN A 14 -9.38 0.68 4.61
CA GLN A 14 -9.88 1.99 4.27
C GLN A 14 -9.31 2.99 5.26
N ILE A 15 -8.56 3.95 4.74
CA ILE A 15 -7.83 4.92 5.54
C ILE A 15 -8.54 6.27 5.41
N PRO A 16 -8.95 6.90 6.52
CA PRO A 16 -9.53 8.24 6.44
C PRO A 16 -8.49 9.24 5.91
N GLY A 17 -8.84 9.90 4.82
CA GLY A 17 -7.99 10.90 4.20
C GLY A 17 -8.73 12.24 4.03
N PRO A 18 -8.04 13.29 3.58
CA PRO A 18 -8.65 14.61 3.46
C PRO A 18 -9.78 14.68 2.42
N ALA A 19 -9.73 13.86 1.38
CA ALA A 19 -10.73 13.85 0.31
C ALA A 19 -11.76 12.73 0.47
N GLY A 20 -11.69 11.95 1.56
CA GLY A 20 -12.56 10.81 1.79
C GLY A 20 -11.73 9.55 2.07
N LEU A 21 -12.37 8.38 1.95
CA LEU A 21 -11.68 7.12 2.25
C LEU A 21 -10.65 6.78 1.17
N ILE A 22 -9.45 6.42 1.62
CA ILE A 22 -8.36 5.95 0.79
C ILE A 22 -8.34 4.43 0.86
N ALA A 23 -8.50 3.77 -0.28
CA ALA A 23 -8.42 2.32 -0.33
C ALA A 23 -6.96 1.88 -0.34
N GLY A 24 -6.65 0.84 0.43
CA GLY A 24 -5.31 0.30 0.49
C GLY A 24 -5.32 -1.22 0.59
N THR A 25 -4.16 -1.80 0.33
CA THR A 25 -3.89 -3.22 0.58
C THR A 25 -2.70 -3.29 1.52
N PHE A 26 -2.93 -3.81 2.72
CA PHE A 26 -1.90 -3.97 3.73
C PHE A 26 -1.43 -5.42 3.76
N GLU A 27 -0.12 -5.62 3.72
CA GLU A 27 0.47 -6.95 3.68
C GLU A 27 1.56 -7.09 4.73
N MET A 28 1.54 -8.22 5.44
CA MET A 28 2.54 -8.55 6.44
C MET A 28 3.45 -9.66 5.90
N PRO A 29 4.76 -9.63 6.22
CA PRO A 29 5.63 -10.74 5.87
C PRO A 29 5.39 -11.95 6.77
N ASP A 30 6.02 -13.08 6.43
CA ASP A 30 6.11 -14.21 7.33
C ASP A 30 6.94 -13.80 8.55
N LEU A 31 6.31 -13.69 9.71
CA LEU A 31 6.96 -13.25 10.94
C LEU A 31 7.76 -14.35 11.63
N THR A 32 7.54 -15.62 11.27
CA THR A 32 8.15 -16.74 11.97
C THR A 32 9.67 -16.81 11.78
N SER A 33 10.18 -16.23 10.69
CA SER A 33 11.60 -16.19 10.39
C SER A 33 12.30 -14.89 10.83
N LEU A 34 11.57 -13.99 11.48
CA LEU A 34 12.07 -12.67 11.84
C LEU A 34 12.32 -12.55 13.34
N PRO A 35 13.33 -11.77 13.77
CA PRO A 35 13.58 -11.51 15.19
C PRO A 35 12.34 -10.93 15.87
N ASP A 36 12.02 -11.42 17.06
CA ASP A 36 10.90 -10.99 17.88
C ASP A 36 9.53 -11.10 17.18
N ASN A 37 9.44 -11.89 16.11
CA ASN A 37 8.22 -12.03 15.30
C ASN A 37 7.65 -10.66 14.88
N ARG A 38 8.52 -9.75 14.47
CA ARG A 38 8.14 -8.40 14.03
C ARG A 38 8.69 -8.12 12.65
N PRO A 39 7.96 -7.35 11.82
CA PRO A 39 8.53 -6.87 10.56
C PRO A 39 9.69 -5.92 10.86
N LYS A 40 10.63 -5.83 9.93
CA LYS A 40 11.77 -4.91 10.03
C LYS A 40 11.34 -3.46 9.94
N GLY A 41 10.19 -3.20 9.37
CA GLY A 41 9.59 -1.89 9.19
C GLY A 41 8.40 -2.01 8.28
N ALA A 42 7.88 -0.88 7.83
CA ALA A 42 6.77 -0.83 6.89
C ALA A 42 7.14 0.06 5.72
N MET A 43 6.72 -0.34 4.52
CA MET A 43 6.98 0.39 3.29
C MET A 43 5.65 0.84 2.70
N LEU A 44 5.51 2.14 2.47
CA LEU A 44 4.38 2.71 1.75
C LEU A 44 4.73 2.76 0.27
N LEU A 45 3.89 2.17 -0.57
CA LEU A 45 4.10 2.09 -2.00
C LEU A 45 3.02 2.87 -2.73
N LEU A 46 3.45 3.76 -3.60
CA LEU A 46 2.57 4.69 -4.32
C LEU A 46 2.62 4.38 -5.81
N HIS A 47 1.45 4.36 -6.43
CA HIS A 47 1.35 4.05 -7.86
C HIS A 47 1.66 5.26 -8.74
N PRO A 48 2.02 5.03 -10.02
CA PRO A 48 2.24 6.12 -10.95
C PRO A 48 0.92 6.79 -11.36
N HIS A 49 1.02 7.83 -12.12
CA HIS A 49 -0.01 8.72 -12.66
C HIS A 49 -1.46 8.24 -12.55
N PRO A 50 -2.26 8.82 -11.62
CA PRO A 50 -3.68 8.44 -11.47
C PRO A 50 -4.50 8.65 -12.75
N GLN A 51 -4.20 9.71 -13.52
CA GLN A 51 -4.92 10.03 -14.74
C GLN A 51 -4.67 9.04 -15.88
N HIS A 52 -3.65 8.20 -15.76
CA HIS A 52 -3.30 7.20 -16.77
C HIS A 52 -3.67 5.79 -16.30
N GLY A 53 -4.68 5.67 -15.45
CA GLY A 53 -5.16 4.36 -14.98
C GLY A 53 -4.31 3.74 -13.88
N GLY A 54 -3.38 4.50 -13.29
CA GLY A 54 -2.55 4.00 -12.20
C GLY A 54 -3.37 3.72 -10.95
N THR A 55 -3.13 2.57 -10.31
CA THR A 55 -3.76 2.19 -9.05
C THR A 55 -2.78 1.34 -8.24
N ARG A 56 -3.16 1.02 -7.00
CA ARG A 56 -2.36 0.12 -6.13
C ARG A 56 -2.20 -1.28 -6.73
N LYS A 57 -2.97 -1.61 -7.77
CA LYS A 57 -2.89 -2.90 -8.46
C LYS A 57 -1.88 -2.92 -9.61
N ASN A 58 -1.18 -1.81 -9.85
CA ASN A 58 -0.12 -1.73 -10.85
C ASN A 58 0.93 -2.82 -10.60
N ASN A 59 1.40 -3.47 -11.66
CA ASN A 59 2.32 -4.60 -11.56
C ASN A 59 3.63 -4.25 -10.86
N VAL A 60 4.19 -3.08 -11.14
CA VAL A 60 5.45 -2.66 -10.50
C VAL A 60 5.24 -2.49 -9.00
N VAL A 61 4.13 -1.85 -8.61
CA VAL A 61 3.79 -1.64 -7.20
C VAL A 61 3.56 -2.98 -6.49
N ARG A 62 2.85 -3.90 -7.14
CA ARG A 62 2.61 -5.24 -6.58
C ARG A 62 3.92 -6.01 -6.38
N HIS A 63 4.81 -6.00 -7.38
CA HIS A 63 6.09 -6.68 -7.27
C HIS A 63 7.01 -6.03 -6.24
N ALA A 64 6.98 -4.71 -6.12
CA ALA A 64 7.71 -4.01 -5.08
C ALA A 64 7.22 -4.42 -3.69
N ALA A 65 5.91 -4.57 -3.51
CA ALA A 65 5.34 -5.06 -2.26
C ALA A 65 5.81 -6.48 -1.95
N LEU A 66 5.80 -7.37 -2.93
CA LEU A 66 6.29 -8.73 -2.75
C LEU A 66 7.77 -8.75 -2.37
N GLY A 67 8.58 -7.88 -3.00
CA GLY A 67 9.99 -7.74 -2.63
C GLY A 67 10.18 -7.26 -1.20
N ALA A 68 9.36 -6.31 -0.75
CA ALA A 68 9.39 -5.83 0.62
C ALA A 68 9.06 -6.97 1.60
N LEU A 69 8.03 -7.76 1.30
CA LEU A 69 7.65 -8.90 2.14
C LEU A 69 8.78 -9.93 2.23
N GLU A 70 9.43 -10.24 1.11
CA GLU A 70 10.57 -11.17 1.11
C GLU A 70 11.74 -10.66 1.96
N ALA A 71 11.93 -9.35 1.99
CA ALA A 71 12.98 -8.72 2.80
C ALA A 71 12.58 -8.59 4.28
N GLY A 72 11.37 -8.99 4.66
CA GLY A 72 10.90 -8.95 6.04
C GLY A 72 10.20 -7.65 6.42
N TRP A 73 9.72 -6.88 5.44
CA TRP A 73 9.01 -5.61 5.66
C TRP A 73 7.50 -5.79 5.45
N ALA A 74 6.71 -5.07 6.22
CA ALA A 74 5.30 -4.90 5.90
C ALA A 74 5.18 -3.96 4.71
N ALA A 75 4.09 -4.07 3.95
CA ALA A 75 3.85 -3.26 2.77
C ALA A 75 2.42 -2.72 2.77
N LEU A 76 2.27 -1.43 2.52
CA LEU A 76 0.98 -0.79 2.32
C LEU A 76 0.97 -0.14 0.94
N ARG A 77 0.04 -0.58 0.10
CA ARG A 77 -0.21 0.02 -1.22
C ARG A 77 -1.53 0.77 -1.14
N ILE A 78 -1.57 2.00 -1.62
CA ILE A 78 -2.80 2.80 -1.62
C ILE A 78 -3.18 3.21 -3.04
N ASP A 79 -4.47 3.48 -3.23
CA ASP A 79 -4.96 4.22 -4.38
C ASP A 79 -5.04 5.69 -3.99
N PHE A 80 -4.43 6.56 -4.78
CA PHE A 80 -4.61 8.01 -4.59
C PHE A 80 -6.07 8.41 -4.83
N ARG A 81 -6.46 9.57 -4.32
CA ARG A 81 -7.81 10.11 -4.50
C ARG A 81 -8.23 10.06 -5.96
N GLY A 82 -9.46 9.63 -6.20
CA GLY A 82 -10.01 9.53 -7.55
C GLY A 82 -9.46 8.38 -8.38
N ALA A 83 -8.57 7.56 -7.85
CA ALA A 83 -8.03 6.39 -8.53
C ALA A 83 -8.55 5.12 -7.87
N GLY A 84 -8.68 4.05 -8.64
CA GLY A 84 -9.10 2.74 -8.12
C GLY A 84 -10.35 2.83 -7.26
N ASP A 85 -10.22 2.37 -6.00
CA ASP A 85 -11.33 2.32 -5.06
C ASP A 85 -11.34 3.47 -4.06
N SER A 86 -10.45 4.46 -4.21
CA SER A 86 -10.40 5.62 -3.33
C SER A 86 -11.40 6.69 -3.74
N GLU A 87 -11.92 7.40 -2.73
CA GLU A 87 -12.82 8.52 -2.93
C GLU A 87 -12.05 9.79 -3.35
N GLY A 88 -12.77 10.79 -3.80
CA GLY A 88 -12.19 12.08 -4.19
C GLY A 88 -11.89 12.17 -5.67
N VAL A 89 -11.19 13.24 -6.05
CA VAL A 89 -10.80 13.50 -7.43
C VAL A 89 -9.31 13.90 -7.47
N TYR A 90 -8.68 13.64 -8.60
CA TYR A 90 -7.28 13.98 -8.84
C TYR A 90 -7.04 15.48 -8.57
N ASP A 91 -5.98 15.81 -7.87
CA ASP A 91 -5.66 17.17 -7.41
C ASP A 91 -4.23 17.58 -7.78
N GLU A 92 -3.76 17.17 -8.93
CA GLU A 92 -2.50 17.60 -9.54
C GLU A 92 -1.27 17.47 -8.61
N GLY A 93 -1.29 16.50 -7.70
CA GLY A 93 -0.16 16.17 -6.84
C GLY A 93 -0.24 16.71 -5.42
N GLU A 94 -0.89 17.85 -5.18
CA GLU A 94 -0.97 18.41 -3.82
C GLU A 94 -1.84 17.56 -2.91
N GLY A 95 -3.05 17.24 -3.35
CA GLY A 95 -3.96 16.39 -2.59
C GLY A 95 -3.41 14.97 -2.45
N GLU A 96 -2.75 14.46 -3.48
CA GLU A 96 -2.12 13.15 -3.45
C GLU A 96 -1.01 13.09 -2.40
N MET A 97 -0.23 14.17 -2.20
CA MET A 97 0.73 14.24 -1.11
C MET A 97 0.06 14.13 0.26
N ALA A 98 -1.10 14.78 0.41
CA ALA A 98 -1.86 14.68 1.66
C ALA A 98 -2.41 13.26 1.88
N ASP A 99 -2.79 12.56 0.81
CA ASP A 99 -3.20 11.16 0.88
C ASP A 99 -2.04 10.28 1.37
N ALA A 100 -0.84 10.48 0.82
CA ALA A 100 0.33 9.74 1.26
C ALA A 100 0.66 10.00 2.72
N ALA A 101 0.56 11.26 3.17
CA ALA A 101 0.78 11.61 4.57
C ALA A 101 -0.23 10.91 5.49
N ALA A 102 -1.52 10.89 5.11
CA ALA A 102 -2.55 10.19 5.86
C ALA A 102 -2.25 8.70 5.97
N ALA A 103 -1.76 8.08 4.89
CA ALA A 103 -1.40 6.68 4.88
C ALA A 103 -0.17 6.39 5.76
N LEU A 104 0.79 7.30 5.79
CA LEU A 104 1.96 7.17 6.67
C LEU A 104 1.58 7.24 8.15
N ASP A 105 0.59 8.06 8.49
CA ASP A 105 0.10 8.20 9.85
C ASP A 105 -0.77 7.04 10.30
N TRP A 106 -1.31 6.31 9.36
CA TRP A 106 -2.17 5.16 9.64
C TRP A 106 -1.35 3.98 10.13
#